data_b3039324ad1bb2ae65cd89cecdfd5030
#
_entry.id   b3039324ad1bb2ae65cd89cecdfd5030
#
_cell.length_a   1.000
_cell.length_b   1.000
_cell.length_c   1.000
_cell.angle_alpha   90.00
_cell.angle_beta   90.00
_cell.angle_gamma   90.00
#
_symmetry.space_group_name_H-M   'P 1'
#
loop_
_entity.id
_entity.type
_entity.pdbx_description
1 polymer ?
#
loop_
_entity_poly.entity_id
_entity_poly.type
_entity_poly.pdbx_seq_one_letter_code
_entity_poly.pdbx_strand_id
1 'polypeptide(L)'
;MTPRKPRTGPSVFLELAVALGLIALIMPLLFSVAYGGLLGNIGNNPILAFAVAGAFIIHLASGPSRREVLITLVLAAVLHFLYQRITGGFARYFGYMIINWGSFLGISSLLVLAVRAIRKRGEQRKSALSNLIAGGAFFYYWIVLGFALTLTDYLIPRVYDQFLYAFDGSLGFQPSFVLGRLIYGRPFAWDLVRTLYFAIALPVAMLYASQRRGRYALGYKIFPLLIAASTGGYLLYFVLPGTGPIYEFRGLFPFHIPPVAPHLGKIEPMLERAVRNGMPSLHFGTALLLWWNCRIWPKAGRAVILLFLLATAFATLALGQHYLIDLVVAFPVMLIFQAAAITAVPLSARERWVPLAVGVCGTFAWLAFLRYGVALWLGRHALSWILVSGTMIGCCLLESRLWKKARASSERQEERNFAPGQFQLPGSGRAD
;
A
#
# COMPACT_ATOMS: atom_id res chain seq x y z
N MET A 1 18.88 11.80 -39.57
CA MET A 1 18.29 12.34 -38.31
C MET A 1 17.13 11.45 -37.91
N THR A 2 17.32 10.59 -36.96
CA THR A 2 16.26 9.71 -36.43
C THR A 2 15.27 10.56 -35.62
N PRO A 3 13.94 10.46 -35.87
CA PRO A 3 12.97 11.21 -35.10
C PRO A 3 13.01 10.73 -33.63
N ARG A 4 13.30 11.65 -32.71
CA ARG A 4 13.18 11.39 -31.27
C ARG A 4 11.74 11.01 -30.95
N LYS A 5 11.50 9.75 -30.52
CA LYS A 5 10.23 9.33 -29.89
C LYS A 5 9.85 10.37 -28.83
N PRO A 6 8.61 10.87 -28.84
CA PRO A 6 8.14 11.69 -27.73
C PRO A 6 8.26 10.84 -26.45
N ARG A 7 9.07 11.30 -25.52
CA ARG A 7 9.10 10.76 -24.17
C ARG A 7 7.74 11.07 -23.56
N THR A 8 6.84 10.09 -23.50
CA THR A 8 5.73 10.13 -22.56
C THR A 8 6.33 9.98 -21.17
N GLY A 9 6.85 11.09 -20.64
CA GLY A 9 7.30 11.19 -19.26
C GLY A 9 6.10 11.01 -18.32
N PRO A 10 6.29 10.55 -17.08
CA PRO A 10 5.27 10.64 -16.05
C PRO A 10 4.75 12.08 -16.01
N SER A 11 3.45 12.26 -15.76
CA SER A 11 2.91 13.61 -15.68
C SER A 11 3.71 14.40 -14.64
N VAL A 12 4.05 15.64 -14.94
CA VAL A 12 4.79 16.54 -14.01
C VAL A 12 4.13 16.54 -12.62
N PHE A 13 2.82 16.37 -12.57
CA PHE A 13 2.05 16.22 -11.34
C PHE A 13 2.46 14.98 -10.53
N LEU A 14 2.66 13.83 -11.17
CA LEU A 14 3.06 12.60 -10.46
C LEU A 14 4.51 12.69 -9.97
N GLU A 15 5.40 13.29 -10.75
CA GLU A 15 6.79 13.56 -10.33
C GLU A 15 6.83 14.54 -9.15
N LEU A 16 6.03 15.60 -9.20
CA LEU A 16 5.91 16.57 -8.12
C LEU A 16 5.30 15.93 -6.86
N ALA A 17 4.24 15.13 -7.00
CA ALA A 17 3.62 14.42 -5.89
C ALA A 17 4.59 13.42 -5.24
N VAL A 18 5.38 12.70 -6.04
CA VAL A 18 6.43 11.78 -5.53
C VAL A 18 7.55 12.58 -4.86
N ALA A 19 7.99 13.69 -5.44
CA ALA A 19 9.04 14.53 -4.86
C ALA A 19 8.59 15.16 -3.52
N LEU A 20 7.39 15.73 -3.48
CA LEU A 20 6.79 16.27 -2.25
C LEU A 20 6.55 15.17 -1.21
N GLY A 21 6.12 13.99 -1.65
CA GLY A 21 5.99 12.80 -0.80
C GLY A 21 7.32 12.39 -0.19
N LEU A 22 8.38 12.32 -0.98
CA LEU A 22 9.72 11.99 -0.49
C LEU A 22 10.27 13.05 0.48
N ILE A 23 10.04 14.33 0.20
CA ILE A 23 10.42 15.43 1.11
C ILE A 23 9.64 15.32 2.43
N ALA A 24 8.33 15.14 2.38
CA ALA A 24 7.49 14.96 3.56
C ALA A 24 7.91 13.74 4.40
N LEU A 25 8.46 12.70 3.74
CA LEU A 25 8.93 11.48 4.39
C LEU A 25 10.37 11.60 4.93
N ILE A 26 11.20 12.50 4.40
CA ILE A 26 12.57 12.74 4.90
C ILE A 26 12.53 13.47 6.25
N MET A 27 11.63 14.41 6.46
CA MET A 27 11.52 15.17 7.70
C MET A 27 11.30 14.30 8.95
N PRO A 28 10.38 13.31 8.96
CA PRO A 28 10.25 12.39 10.08
C PRO A 28 11.48 11.52 10.35
N LEU A 29 12.22 11.16 9.29
CA LEU A 29 13.47 10.41 9.42
C LEU A 29 14.54 11.24 10.14
N LEU A 30 14.72 12.48 9.73
CA LEU A 30 15.67 13.41 10.38
C LEU A 30 15.28 13.64 11.84
N PHE A 31 13.98 13.81 12.13
CA PHE A 31 13.47 13.95 13.49
C PHE A 31 13.75 12.71 14.35
N SER A 32 13.51 11.51 13.80
CA SER A 32 13.76 10.25 14.51
C SER A 32 15.25 10.00 14.79
N VAL A 33 16.13 10.37 13.86
CA VAL A 33 17.58 10.33 14.06
C VAL A 33 18.01 11.29 15.18
N ALA A 34 17.44 12.49 15.20
CA ALA A 34 17.73 13.50 16.21
C ALA A 34 17.28 13.11 17.64
N TYR A 35 16.20 12.33 17.76
CA TYR A 35 15.61 11.91 19.03
C TYR A 35 15.90 10.45 19.44
N GLY A 36 16.80 9.75 18.80
CA GLY A 36 17.45 8.53 19.30
C GLY A 36 16.65 7.23 19.27
N GLY A 37 15.53 7.16 18.49
CA GLY A 37 14.66 5.97 18.46
C GLY A 37 14.83 5.03 17.26
N LEU A 38 15.75 5.32 16.33
CA LEU A 38 15.81 4.67 15.01
C LEU A 38 16.02 3.16 15.04
N LEU A 39 17.05 2.70 15.74
CA LEU A 39 17.46 1.28 15.69
C LEU A 39 16.52 0.35 16.46
N GLY A 40 15.97 0.80 17.58
CA GLY A 40 15.01 0.02 18.36
C GLY A 40 13.68 -0.22 17.61
N ASN A 41 13.22 0.76 16.87
CA ASN A 41 11.97 0.66 16.11
C ASN A 41 12.11 -0.19 14.82
N ILE A 42 13.29 -0.20 14.18
CA ILE A 42 13.52 -1.01 12.97
C ILE A 42 13.49 -2.51 13.32
N GLY A 43 14.15 -2.92 14.42
CA GLY A 43 14.25 -4.32 14.81
C GLY A 43 12.93 -4.97 15.24
N ASN A 44 11.99 -4.15 15.72
CA ASN A 44 10.71 -4.63 16.26
C ASN A 44 9.51 -4.47 15.33
N ASN A 45 9.70 -3.94 14.12
CA ASN A 45 8.59 -3.72 13.19
C ASN A 45 8.50 -4.84 12.15
N PRO A 46 7.51 -5.76 12.23
CA PRO A 46 7.39 -6.90 11.32
C PRO A 46 7.22 -6.49 9.85
N ILE A 47 6.60 -5.34 9.58
CA ILE A 47 6.38 -4.86 8.20
C ILE A 47 7.71 -4.58 7.49
N LEU A 48 8.73 -4.12 8.22
CA LEU A 48 10.06 -3.89 7.66
C LEU A 48 10.73 -5.19 7.23
N ALA A 49 10.55 -6.26 8.02
CA ALA A 49 11.06 -7.57 7.67
C ALA A 49 10.42 -8.11 6.38
N PHE A 50 9.11 -7.94 6.20
CA PHE A 50 8.43 -8.28 4.95
C PHE A 50 8.83 -7.37 3.78
N ALA A 51 9.09 -6.09 4.03
CA ALA A 51 9.58 -5.18 3.01
C ALA A 51 10.97 -5.59 2.51
N VAL A 52 11.87 -5.97 3.43
CA VAL A 52 13.18 -6.54 3.06
C VAL A 52 13.00 -7.84 2.29
N ALA A 53 12.11 -8.75 2.74
CA ALA A 53 11.80 -9.98 2.02
C ALA A 53 11.29 -9.72 0.60
N GLY A 54 10.58 -8.62 0.37
CA GLY A 54 10.16 -8.17 -0.96
C GLY A 54 11.32 -7.95 -1.93
N ALA A 55 12.53 -7.61 -1.44
CA ALA A 55 13.71 -7.48 -2.28
C ALA A 55 14.12 -8.83 -2.92
N PHE A 56 13.85 -9.97 -2.29
CA PHE A 56 14.06 -11.29 -2.90
C PHE A 56 13.15 -11.51 -4.11
N ILE A 57 11.88 -11.09 -4.01
CA ILE A 57 10.93 -11.16 -5.14
C ILE A 57 11.42 -10.28 -6.30
N ILE A 58 11.91 -9.07 -6.01
CA ILE A 58 12.48 -8.15 -7.00
C ILE A 58 13.75 -8.75 -7.62
N HIS A 59 14.60 -9.41 -6.82
CA HIS A 59 15.77 -10.13 -7.32
C HIS A 59 15.39 -11.25 -8.29
N LEU A 60 14.41 -12.08 -7.92
CA LEU A 60 13.92 -13.14 -8.83
C LEU A 60 13.35 -12.58 -10.14
N ALA A 61 12.72 -11.40 -10.10
CA ALA A 61 12.24 -10.70 -11.29
C ALA A 61 13.36 -10.20 -12.20
N SER A 62 14.58 -9.98 -11.66
CA SER A 62 15.75 -9.57 -12.43
C SER A 62 16.34 -10.66 -13.34
N GLY A 63 15.78 -11.88 -13.32
CA GLY A 63 16.29 -13.02 -14.06
C GLY A 63 17.68 -13.49 -13.58
N PRO A 64 17.84 -13.80 -12.28
CA PRO A 64 19.12 -14.34 -11.78
C PRO A 64 19.40 -15.72 -12.37
N SER A 65 20.68 -16.07 -12.50
CA SER A 65 21.10 -17.43 -12.81
C SER A 65 20.81 -18.37 -11.64
N ARG A 66 20.71 -19.68 -11.91
CA ARG A 66 20.54 -20.70 -10.85
C ARG A 66 21.61 -20.60 -9.77
N ARG A 67 22.86 -20.27 -10.18
CA ARG A 67 23.99 -20.07 -9.27
C ARG A 67 23.78 -18.84 -8.36
N GLU A 68 23.28 -17.72 -8.89
CA GLU A 68 22.99 -16.52 -8.10
C GLU A 68 21.86 -16.78 -7.09
N VAL A 69 20.82 -17.52 -7.48
CA VAL A 69 19.75 -17.93 -6.55
C VAL A 69 20.32 -18.81 -5.44
N LEU A 70 21.13 -19.81 -5.77
CA LEU A 70 21.76 -20.68 -4.79
C LEU A 70 22.65 -19.89 -3.81
N ILE A 71 23.48 -18.97 -4.32
CA ILE A 71 24.30 -18.08 -3.48
C ILE A 71 23.42 -17.26 -2.55
N THR A 72 22.30 -16.73 -3.03
CA THR A 72 21.34 -15.97 -2.20
C THR A 72 20.79 -16.84 -1.07
N LEU A 73 20.38 -18.07 -1.37
CA LEU A 73 19.83 -19.00 -0.37
C LEU A 73 20.87 -19.40 0.68
N VAL A 74 22.09 -19.77 0.23
CA VAL A 74 23.20 -20.13 1.14
C VAL A 74 23.60 -18.95 2.02
N LEU A 75 23.75 -17.77 1.44
CA LEU A 75 24.09 -16.56 2.20
C LEU A 75 23.01 -16.21 3.21
N ALA A 76 21.72 -16.34 2.85
CA ALA A 76 20.61 -16.14 3.78
C ALA A 76 20.65 -17.13 4.95
N ALA A 77 20.94 -18.41 4.66
CA ALA A 77 21.09 -19.44 5.70
C ALA A 77 22.25 -19.14 6.65
N VAL A 78 23.40 -18.74 6.11
CA VAL A 78 24.57 -18.36 6.91
C VAL A 78 24.26 -17.13 7.79
N LEU A 79 23.69 -16.08 7.22
CA LEU A 79 23.34 -14.87 7.97
C LEU A 79 22.29 -15.18 9.06
N HIS A 80 21.29 -16.00 8.74
CA HIS A 80 20.29 -16.44 9.74
C HIS A 80 20.95 -17.23 10.88
N PHE A 81 21.82 -18.18 10.57
CA PHE A 81 22.54 -18.97 11.57
C PHE A 81 23.41 -18.07 12.47
N LEU A 82 24.19 -17.16 11.88
CA LEU A 82 25.00 -16.20 12.64
C LEU A 82 24.15 -15.33 13.55
N TYR A 83 23.03 -14.82 13.04
CA TYR A 83 22.09 -14.03 13.86
C TYR A 83 21.57 -14.83 15.06
N GLN A 84 21.16 -16.09 14.84
CA GLN A 84 20.68 -16.95 15.93
C GLN A 84 21.79 -17.21 16.97
N ARG A 85 23.04 -17.37 16.56
CA ARG A 85 24.19 -17.54 17.47
C ARG A 85 24.49 -16.29 18.29
N ILE A 86 24.40 -15.10 17.67
CA ILE A 86 24.70 -13.83 18.33
C ILE A 86 23.56 -13.44 19.33
N THR A 87 22.31 -13.68 18.93
CA THR A 87 21.15 -13.27 19.76
C THR A 87 20.73 -14.32 20.80
N GLY A 88 21.35 -15.50 20.79
CA GLY A 88 21.09 -16.56 21.80
C GLY A 88 19.72 -17.23 21.72
N GLY A 89 18.93 -17.00 20.65
CA GLY A 89 17.56 -17.47 20.59
C GLY A 89 17.09 -18.02 19.25
N PHE A 90 16.50 -19.23 19.27
CA PHE A 90 15.55 -19.61 18.23
C PHE A 90 14.25 -18.81 18.44
N ALA A 91 13.71 -18.23 17.37
CA ALA A 91 12.43 -17.56 17.45
C ALA A 91 11.37 -18.52 18.03
N ARG A 92 10.79 -18.15 19.16
CA ARG A 92 9.80 -18.99 19.87
C ARG A 92 8.48 -19.15 19.13
N TYR A 93 8.25 -18.36 18.08
CA TYR A 93 7.01 -18.32 17.33
C TYR A 93 7.27 -18.54 15.84
N PHE A 94 6.45 -19.38 15.21
CA PHE A 94 6.55 -19.72 13.78
C PHE A 94 6.51 -18.48 12.87
N GLY A 95 5.69 -17.48 13.19
CA GLY A 95 5.65 -16.22 12.47
C GLY A 95 6.98 -15.46 12.47
N TYR A 96 7.69 -15.39 13.60
CA TYR A 96 9.02 -14.78 13.68
C TYR A 96 10.08 -15.55 12.88
N MET A 97 9.96 -16.87 12.78
CA MET A 97 10.86 -17.68 11.99
C MET A 97 10.73 -17.35 10.48
N ILE A 98 9.50 -17.26 9.97
CA ILE A 98 9.24 -16.88 8.57
C ILE A 98 9.72 -15.44 8.32
N ILE A 99 9.44 -14.51 9.21
CA ILE A 99 9.83 -13.09 9.10
C ILE A 99 11.36 -12.97 9.04
N ASN A 100 12.09 -13.66 9.92
CA ASN A 100 13.55 -13.62 9.95
C ASN A 100 14.16 -14.22 8.68
N TRP A 101 13.70 -15.40 8.23
CA TRP A 101 14.14 -16.01 6.98
C TRP A 101 13.92 -15.09 5.78
N GLY A 102 12.72 -14.49 5.68
CA GLY A 102 12.39 -13.54 4.63
C GLY A 102 13.34 -12.33 4.61
N SER A 103 13.68 -11.80 5.79
CA SER A 103 14.62 -10.68 5.91
C SER A 103 16.02 -11.04 5.42
N PHE A 104 16.55 -12.19 5.80
CA PHE A 104 17.87 -12.62 5.34
C PHE A 104 17.90 -12.95 3.85
N LEU A 105 16.81 -13.50 3.29
CA LEU A 105 16.67 -13.67 1.83
C LEU A 105 16.71 -12.32 1.12
N GLY A 106 16.04 -11.31 1.64
CA GLY A 106 16.03 -9.97 1.08
C GLY A 106 17.40 -9.29 1.14
N ILE A 107 18.07 -9.31 2.31
CA ILE A 107 19.43 -8.76 2.48
C ILE A 107 20.40 -9.44 1.52
N SER A 108 20.39 -10.77 1.49
CA SER A 108 21.26 -11.55 0.58
C SER A 108 21.00 -11.21 -0.89
N SER A 109 19.74 -10.99 -1.26
CA SER A 109 19.35 -10.55 -2.61
C SER A 109 19.92 -9.19 -2.97
N LEU A 110 19.87 -8.22 -2.07
CA LEU A 110 20.46 -6.90 -2.28
C LEU A 110 21.98 -6.99 -2.43
N LEU A 111 22.65 -7.83 -1.63
CA LEU A 111 24.08 -8.05 -1.75
C LEU A 111 24.46 -8.70 -3.09
N VAL A 112 23.74 -9.73 -3.54
CA VAL A 112 23.96 -10.39 -4.84
C VAL A 112 23.71 -9.41 -5.98
N LEU A 113 22.66 -8.59 -5.92
CA LEU A 113 22.37 -7.54 -6.90
C LEU A 113 23.48 -6.48 -6.95
N ALA A 114 24.03 -6.09 -5.79
CA ALA A 114 25.16 -5.15 -5.71
C ALA A 114 26.41 -5.73 -6.37
N VAL A 115 26.78 -6.97 -6.04
CA VAL A 115 27.90 -7.67 -6.68
C VAL A 115 27.69 -7.79 -8.19
N ARG A 116 26.48 -8.12 -8.65
CA ARG A 116 26.13 -8.18 -10.07
C ARG A 116 26.26 -6.82 -10.74
N ALA A 117 25.81 -5.74 -10.10
CA ALA A 117 25.95 -4.37 -10.61
C ALA A 117 27.41 -3.92 -10.74
N ILE A 118 28.30 -4.42 -9.88
CA ILE A 118 29.73 -4.14 -9.94
C ILE A 118 30.42 -4.98 -11.03
N ARG A 119 30.11 -6.28 -11.10
CA ARG A 119 30.85 -7.24 -11.97
C ARG A 119 30.38 -7.28 -13.42
N LYS A 120 29.09 -6.95 -13.68
CA LYS A 120 28.51 -7.00 -15.03
C LYS A 120 28.67 -5.67 -15.76
N ARG A 121 28.54 -5.68 -17.10
CA ARG A 121 28.59 -4.51 -17.97
C ARG A 121 27.30 -4.38 -18.80
N GLY A 122 27.11 -3.24 -19.45
CA GLY A 122 25.99 -2.99 -20.38
C GLY A 122 24.62 -3.17 -19.73
N GLU A 123 23.71 -3.81 -20.41
CA GLU A 123 22.30 -3.97 -19.98
C GLU A 123 22.14 -4.82 -18.71
N GLN A 124 23.02 -5.79 -18.48
CA GLN A 124 22.98 -6.61 -17.26
C GLN A 124 23.32 -5.79 -16.02
N ARG A 125 24.28 -4.86 -16.12
CA ARG A 125 24.60 -3.90 -15.05
C ARG A 125 23.44 -2.95 -14.79
N LYS A 126 22.87 -2.36 -15.85
CA LYS A 126 21.72 -1.45 -15.72
C LYS A 126 20.53 -2.14 -15.06
N SER A 127 20.23 -3.36 -15.47
CA SER A 127 19.15 -4.15 -14.86
C SER A 127 19.41 -4.45 -13.39
N ALA A 128 20.63 -4.90 -13.04
CA ALA A 128 20.99 -5.19 -11.65
C ALA A 128 20.92 -3.94 -10.77
N LEU A 129 21.47 -2.81 -11.24
CA LEU A 129 21.44 -1.53 -10.54
C LEU A 129 20.00 -1.02 -10.35
N SER A 130 19.16 -1.10 -11.42
CA SER A 130 17.75 -0.70 -11.33
C SER A 130 16.96 -1.54 -10.31
N ASN A 131 17.23 -2.87 -10.21
CA ASN A 131 16.56 -3.73 -9.23
C ASN A 131 17.13 -3.56 -7.82
N LEU A 132 18.42 -3.26 -7.68
CA LEU A 132 19.06 -2.90 -6.41
C LEU A 132 18.45 -1.61 -5.85
N ILE A 133 18.35 -0.57 -6.69
CA ILE A 133 17.72 0.71 -6.31
C ILE A 133 16.25 0.50 -5.95
N ALA A 134 15.50 -0.29 -6.75
CA ALA A 134 14.10 -0.56 -6.47
C ALA A 134 13.89 -1.31 -5.15
N GLY A 135 14.70 -2.36 -4.88
CA GLY A 135 14.65 -3.11 -3.62
C GLY A 135 15.04 -2.26 -2.41
N GLY A 136 16.09 -1.45 -2.54
CA GLY A 136 16.53 -0.53 -1.49
C GLY A 136 15.52 0.60 -1.24
N ALA A 137 15.00 1.22 -2.30
CA ALA A 137 13.98 2.26 -2.20
C ALA A 137 12.67 1.73 -1.60
N PHE A 138 12.28 0.50 -1.94
CA PHE A 138 11.09 -0.15 -1.37
C PHE A 138 11.24 -0.35 0.13
N PHE A 139 12.38 -0.87 0.58
CA PHE A 139 12.66 -1.01 2.01
C PHE A 139 12.71 0.35 2.71
N TYR A 140 13.44 1.31 2.15
CA TYR A 140 13.56 2.66 2.70
C TYR A 140 12.20 3.37 2.84
N TYR A 141 11.32 3.21 1.85
CA TYR A 141 9.97 3.75 1.90
C TYR A 141 9.18 3.28 3.14
N TRP A 142 9.23 1.97 3.46
CA TRP A 142 8.55 1.43 4.64
C TRP A 142 9.12 1.93 5.96
N ILE A 143 10.46 2.14 6.02
CA ILE A 143 11.10 2.77 7.17
C ILE A 143 10.55 4.18 7.38
N VAL A 144 10.59 4.99 6.33
CA VAL A 144 10.17 6.40 6.39
C VAL A 144 8.69 6.52 6.74
N LEU A 145 7.83 5.67 6.15
CA LEU A 145 6.41 5.64 6.49
C LEU A 145 6.17 5.28 7.97
N GLY A 146 6.90 4.32 8.51
CA GLY A 146 6.82 3.94 9.92
C GLY A 146 7.16 5.11 10.85
N PHE A 147 8.20 5.88 10.54
CA PHE A 147 8.55 7.08 11.30
C PHE A 147 7.54 8.20 11.14
N ALA A 148 7.05 8.43 9.94
CA ALA A 148 6.01 9.41 9.68
C ALA A 148 4.76 9.12 10.53
N LEU A 149 4.36 7.84 10.62
CA LEU A 149 3.24 7.43 11.48
C LEU A 149 3.53 7.70 12.97
N THR A 150 4.73 7.39 13.45
CA THR A 150 5.10 7.68 14.84
C THR A 150 5.03 9.18 15.14
N LEU A 151 5.39 10.03 14.18
CA LEU A 151 5.33 11.48 14.33
C LEU A 151 3.90 12.01 14.56
N THR A 152 2.89 11.34 14.03
CA THR A 152 1.48 11.75 14.24
C THR A 152 1.06 11.72 15.71
N ASP A 153 1.63 10.82 16.51
CA ASP A 153 1.39 10.73 17.95
C ASP A 153 1.83 12.00 18.71
N TYR A 154 2.94 12.59 18.28
CA TYR A 154 3.48 13.81 18.90
C TYR A 154 2.78 15.09 18.41
N LEU A 155 2.40 15.13 17.13
CA LEU A 155 1.85 16.33 16.50
C LEU A 155 0.33 16.49 16.73
N ILE A 156 -0.37 15.38 16.96
CA ILE A 156 -1.84 15.37 16.96
C ILE A 156 -2.35 14.81 18.30
N PRO A 157 -2.60 15.67 19.30
CA PRO A 157 -3.04 15.21 20.62
C PRO A 157 -4.50 14.77 20.66
N ARG A 158 -5.33 15.20 19.69
CA ARG A 158 -6.78 14.92 19.66
C ARG A 158 -7.12 13.87 18.63
N VAL A 159 -8.14 13.04 18.91
CA VAL A 159 -8.61 11.98 18.04
C VAL A 159 -10.14 12.03 17.87
N TYR A 160 -10.60 11.42 16.78
CA TYR A 160 -12.02 11.37 16.40
C TYR A 160 -12.59 9.96 16.51
N ASP A 161 -11.96 9.08 17.28
CA ASP A 161 -12.35 7.68 17.41
C ASP A 161 -13.80 7.50 17.84
N GLN A 162 -14.32 8.36 18.72
CA GLN A 162 -15.72 8.30 19.14
C GLN A 162 -16.72 8.53 17.99
N PHE A 163 -16.38 9.36 17.00
CA PHE A 163 -17.21 9.56 15.80
C PHE A 163 -17.18 8.33 14.90
N LEU A 164 -16.01 7.73 14.73
CA LEU A 164 -15.81 6.54 13.91
C LEU A 164 -16.52 5.33 14.54
N TYR A 165 -16.37 5.18 15.84
CA TYR A 165 -17.04 4.17 16.64
C TYR A 165 -18.57 4.32 16.60
N ALA A 166 -19.08 5.54 16.75
CA ALA A 166 -20.50 5.80 16.69
C ALA A 166 -21.08 5.55 15.30
N PHE A 167 -20.32 5.85 14.24
CA PHE A 167 -20.75 5.54 12.88
C PHE A 167 -20.83 4.02 12.65
N ASP A 168 -19.81 3.26 13.07
CA ASP A 168 -19.86 1.79 12.99
C ASP A 168 -21.08 1.26 13.78
N GLY A 169 -21.36 1.80 14.97
CA GLY A 169 -22.56 1.47 15.74
C GLY A 169 -23.87 1.78 15.01
N SER A 170 -23.88 2.78 14.13
CA SER A 170 -25.04 3.10 13.28
C SER A 170 -25.34 2.02 12.22
N LEU A 171 -24.43 1.05 12.02
CA LEU A 171 -24.68 -0.15 11.20
C LEU A 171 -25.46 -1.23 11.95
N GLY A 172 -25.73 -1.05 13.24
CA GLY A 172 -26.43 -2.00 14.11
C GLY A 172 -25.54 -2.91 14.94
N PHE A 173 -24.19 -2.83 14.76
CA PHE A 173 -23.20 -3.59 15.52
C PHE A 173 -21.83 -2.91 15.44
N GLN A 174 -20.87 -3.43 16.20
CA GLN A 174 -19.48 -2.95 16.19
C GLN A 174 -18.57 -3.98 15.49
N PRO A 175 -18.28 -3.81 14.18
CA PRO A 175 -17.57 -4.81 13.38
C PRO A 175 -16.24 -5.25 13.97
N SER A 176 -15.41 -4.30 14.43
CA SER A 176 -14.10 -4.59 14.97
C SER A 176 -14.18 -5.40 16.27
N PHE A 177 -15.14 -5.10 17.14
CA PHE A 177 -15.36 -5.87 18.37
C PHE A 177 -15.85 -7.29 18.07
N VAL A 178 -16.78 -7.45 17.14
CA VAL A 178 -17.29 -8.77 16.75
C VAL A 178 -16.16 -9.64 16.18
N LEU A 179 -15.38 -9.09 15.24
CA LEU A 179 -14.29 -9.83 14.61
C LEU A 179 -13.11 -10.05 15.57
N GLY A 180 -12.83 -9.09 16.45
CA GLY A 180 -11.79 -9.20 17.46
C GLY A 180 -12.00 -10.40 18.40
N ARG A 181 -13.25 -10.68 18.80
CA ARG A 181 -13.58 -11.84 19.66
C ARG A 181 -13.22 -13.20 19.01
N LEU A 182 -13.13 -13.25 17.67
CA LEU A 182 -12.78 -14.48 16.96
C LEU A 182 -11.30 -14.85 17.12
N ILE A 183 -10.42 -13.87 17.36
CA ILE A 183 -8.97 -14.09 17.44
C ILE A 183 -8.39 -13.88 18.84
N TYR A 184 -9.00 -13.03 19.67
CA TYR A 184 -8.52 -12.77 21.02
C TYR A 184 -8.60 -14.01 21.91
N GLY A 185 -7.55 -14.23 22.72
CA GLY A 185 -7.43 -15.44 23.54
C GLY A 185 -7.01 -16.70 22.77
N ARG A 186 -6.76 -16.60 21.46
CA ARG A 186 -6.29 -17.69 20.60
C ARG A 186 -4.93 -17.34 19.97
N PRO A 187 -3.80 -17.68 20.61
CA PRO A 187 -2.48 -17.22 20.22
C PRO A 187 -2.14 -17.50 18.76
N PHE A 188 -2.44 -18.70 18.24
CA PHE A 188 -2.20 -19.06 16.84
C PHE A 188 -3.01 -18.19 15.87
N ALA A 189 -4.30 -17.98 16.13
CA ALA A 189 -5.15 -17.14 15.28
C ALA A 189 -4.66 -15.68 15.29
N TRP A 190 -4.29 -15.18 16.47
CA TRP A 190 -3.72 -13.84 16.62
C TRP A 190 -2.44 -13.67 15.80
N ASP A 191 -1.48 -14.58 15.94
CA ASP A 191 -0.20 -14.52 15.24
C ASP A 191 -0.38 -14.67 13.71
N LEU A 192 -1.28 -15.55 13.27
CA LEU A 192 -1.60 -15.71 11.85
C LEU A 192 -2.19 -14.42 11.26
N VAL A 193 -3.20 -13.85 11.90
CA VAL A 193 -3.88 -12.62 11.43
C VAL A 193 -2.92 -11.44 11.45
N ARG A 194 -2.11 -11.30 12.49
CA ARG A 194 -1.06 -10.29 12.58
C ARG A 194 0.00 -10.45 11.50
N THR A 195 0.42 -11.68 11.22
CA THR A 195 1.38 -11.98 10.14
C THR A 195 0.81 -11.58 8.78
N LEU A 196 -0.43 -11.93 8.48
CA LEU A 196 -1.12 -11.54 7.25
C LEU A 196 -1.23 -10.02 7.11
N TYR A 197 -1.56 -9.32 8.20
CA TYR A 197 -1.65 -7.87 8.22
C TYR A 197 -0.31 -7.20 7.82
N PHE A 198 0.81 -7.66 8.37
CA PHE A 198 2.11 -7.09 8.06
C PHE A 198 2.72 -7.57 6.73
N ALA A 199 2.22 -8.66 6.16
CA ALA A 199 2.76 -9.25 4.93
C ALA A 199 2.47 -8.44 3.65
N ILE A 200 1.79 -7.30 3.74
CA ILE A 200 1.35 -6.49 2.59
C ILE A 200 2.48 -6.09 1.63
N ALA A 201 3.69 -5.97 2.13
CA ALA A 201 4.86 -5.66 1.31
C ALA A 201 5.16 -6.74 0.24
N LEU A 202 4.84 -8.02 0.51
CA LEU A 202 5.11 -9.12 -0.42
C LEU A 202 4.29 -9.03 -1.71
N PRO A 203 2.93 -8.96 -1.67
CA PRO A 203 2.14 -8.81 -2.88
C PRO A 203 2.42 -7.49 -3.63
N VAL A 204 2.82 -6.42 -2.93
CA VAL A 204 3.32 -5.20 -3.58
C VAL A 204 4.57 -5.49 -4.42
N ALA A 205 5.55 -6.19 -3.85
CA ALA A 205 6.76 -6.59 -4.56
C ALA A 205 6.46 -7.53 -5.74
N MET A 206 5.50 -8.46 -5.59
CA MET A 206 5.04 -9.37 -6.66
C MET A 206 4.42 -8.59 -7.82
N LEU A 207 3.57 -7.60 -7.53
CA LEU A 207 2.94 -6.80 -8.58
C LEU A 207 3.98 -5.94 -9.31
N TYR A 208 4.91 -5.32 -8.58
CA TYR A 208 6.05 -4.61 -9.18
C TYR A 208 6.90 -5.52 -10.07
N ALA A 209 7.24 -6.71 -9.59
CA ALA A 209 8.00 -7.70 -10.34
C ALA A 209 7.30 -8.11 -11.65
N SER A 210 5.98 -8.23 -11.62
CA SER A 210 5.15 -8.53 -12.80
C SER A 210 5.20 -7.41 -13.84
N GLN A 211 5.13 -6.15 -13.40
CA GLN A 211 5.24 -5.00 -14.30
C GLN A 211 6.63 -4.88 -14.95
N ARG A 212 7.69 -5.21 -14.21
CA ARG A 212 9.08 -5.19 -14.73
C ARG A 212 9.31 -6.19 -15.86
N ARG A 213 8.60 -7.30 -15.88
CA ARG A 213 8.70 -8.31 -16.95
C ARG A 213 7.99 -7.91 -18.25
N GLY A 214 7.53 -6.68 -18.38
CA GLY A 214 7.09 -6.08 -19.64
C GLY A 214 5.73 -6.52 -20.16
N ARG A 215 4.94 -7.26 -19.39
CA ARG A 215 3.66 -7.79 -19.85
C ARG A 215 2.49 -6.80 -19.80
N TYR A 216 2.69 -5.56 -19.26
CA TYR A 216 1.54 -4.72 -18.92
C TYR A 216 1.85 -3.23 -18.95
N ALA A 217 1.62 -2.60 -20.08
CA ALA A 217 1.80 -1.16 -20.29
C ALA A 217 0.48 -0.39 -20.12
N LEU A 218 -0.06 -0.33 -18.88
CA LEU A 218 -1.21 0.55 -18.59
C LEU A 218 -0.80 2.02 -18.37
N GLY A 219 0.43 2.37 -18.78
CA GLY A 219 0.93 3.75 -18.72
C GLY A 219 1.37 4.24 -17.34
N TYR A 220 1.31 3.41 -16.28
CA TYR A 220 1.76 3.79 -14.94
C TYR A 220 2.63 2.72 -14.27
N LYS A 221 3.37 3.15 -13.24
CA LYS A 221 4.21 2.28 -12.42
C LYS A 221 3.60 2.11 -11.03
N ILE A 222 3.55 0.87 -10.53
CA ILE A 222 2.89 0.56 -9.25
C ILE A 222 3.55 1.25 -8.05
N PHE A 223 4.88 1.37 -7.99
CA PHE A 223 5.55 2.02 -6.86
C PHE A 223 5.19 3.51 -6.73
N PRO A 224 5.30 4.35 -7.76
CA PRO A 224 4.84 5.73 -7.68
C PRO A 224 3.36 5.85 -7.30
N LEU A 225 2.49 4.96 -7.79
CA LEU A 225 1.09 4.92 -7.40
C LEU A 225 0.92 4.68 -5.90
N LEU A 226 1.58 3.64 -5.36
CA LEU A 226 1.49 3.29 -3.94
C LEU A 226 2.11 4.35 -3.04
N ILE A 227 3.26 4.93 -3.42
CA ILE A 227 3.88 6.03 -2.69
C ILE A 227 2.93 7.24 -2.64
N ALA A 228 2.36 7.64 -3.78
CA ALA A 228 1.42 8.75 -3.85
C ALA A 228 0.16 8.49 -3.00
N ALA A 229 -0.43 7.28 -3.11
CA ALA A 229 -1.61 6.88 -2.35
C ALA A 229 -1.35 6.86 -0.83
N SER A 230 -0.21 6.30 -0.41
CA SER A 230 0.15 6.26 1.01
C SER A 230 0.48 7.64 1.56
N THR A 231 1.18 8.48 0.78
CA THR A 231 1.49 9.86 1.20
C THR A 231 0.22 10.71 1.30
N GLY A 232 -0.67 10.62 0.30
CA GLY A 232 -1.94 11.35 0.32
C GLY A 232 -2.87 10.88 1.44
N GLY A 233 -2.94 9.57 1.68
CA GLY A 233 -3.69 9.02 2.81
C GLY A 233 -3.08 9.40 4.16
N TYR A 234 -1.75 9.44 4.28
CA TYR A 234 -1.05 9.95 5.46
C TYR A 234 -1.43 11.40 5.77
N LEU A 235 -1.53 12.27 4.76
CA LEU A 235 -1.96 13.64 4.96
C LEU A 235 -3.40 13.74 5.49
N LEU A 236 -4.28 12.81 5.15
CA LEU A 236 -5.64 12.77 5.68
C LEU A 236 -5.69 12.43 7.17
N TYR A 237 -4.67 11.79 7.74
CA TYR A 237 -4.58 11.54 9.19
C TYR A 237 -4.51 12.85 10.01
N PHE A 238 -4.09 13.95 9.40
CA PHE A 238 -4.12 15.28 10.04
C PHE A 238 -5.49 15.94 9.96
N VAL A 239 -6.38 15.49 9.07
CA VAL A 239 -7.72 16.06 8.89
C VAL A 239 -8.73 15.40 9.82
N LEU A 240 -8.71 14.07 9.91
CA LEU A 240 -9.58 13.31 10.81
C LEU A 240 -8.74 12.20 11.50
N PRO A 241 -7.93 12.59 12.50
CA PRO A 241 -7.07 11.64 13.19
C PRO A 241 -7.89 10.64 14.02
N GLY A 242 -7.56 9.36 13.89
CA GLY A 242 -8.09 8.25 14.67
C GLY A 242 -6.99 7.25 14.97
N THR A 243 -7.16 6.46 16.02
CA THR A 243 -6.15 5.48 16.47
C THR A 243 -6.59 4.03 16.28
N GLY A 244 -7.89 3.80 16.31
CA GLY A 244 -8.51 2.48 16.25
C GLY A 244 -8.93 1.91 17.61
N PRO A 245 -9.87 0.95 17.59
CA PRO A 245 -10.55 0.43 18.78
C PRO A 245 -9.63 -0.13 19.86
N ILE A 246 -8.51 -0.75 19.48
CA ILE A 246 -7.56 -1.35 20.43
C ILE A 246 -6.89 -0.32 21.33
N TYR A 247 -6.71 0.90 20.83
CA TYR A 247 -6.10 2.00 21.57
C TYR A 247 -7.14 2.84 22.30
N GLU A 248 -8.22 3.22 21.62
CA GLU A 248 -9.29 4.05 22.17
C GLU A 248 -10.03 3.33 23.35
N PHE A 249 -10.29 2.04 23.18
CA PHE A 249 -11.01 1.23 24.16
C PHE A 249 -10.12 0.22 24.85
N ARG A 250 -8.91 0.62 25.22
CA ARG A 250 -7.93 -0.23 25.87
C ARG A 250 -8.52 -0.87 27.14
N GLY A 251 -8.33 -2.19 27.26
CA GLY A 251 -8.87 -2.99 28.36
C GLY A 251 -10.34 -3.41 28.19
N LEU A 252 -11.08 -2.79 27.29
CA LEU A 252 -12.46 -3.16 26.95
C LEU A 252 -12.52 -3.97 25.64
N PHE A 253 -11.70 -3.59 24.66
CA PHE A 253 -11.63 -4.29 23.37
C PHE A 253 -11.06 -5.70 23.53
N PRO A 254 -11.65 -6.70 22.87
CA PRO A 254 -12.88 -6.71 22.08
C PRO A 254 -14.12 -7.20 22.84
N PHE A 255 -14.02 -7.45 24.16
CA PHE A 255 -15.06 -8.18 24.90
C PHE A 255 -16.19 -7.30 25.40
N HIS A 256 -15.89 -6.06 25.75
CA HIS A 256 -16.88 -5.11 26.29
C HIS A 256 -17.09 -3.99 25.29
N ILE A 257 -18.31 -3.92 24.71
CA ILE A 257 -18.71 -2.89 23.76
C ILE A 257 -19.18 -1.67 24.57
N PRO A 258 -18.43 -0.56 24.59
CA PRO A 258 -18.85 0.64 25.30
C PRO A 258 -20.12 1.23 24.69
N PRO A 259 -20.98 1.88 25.45
CA PRO A 259 -22.06 2.68 24.87
C PRO A 259 -21.49 3.85 24.08
N VAL A 260 -22.19 4.24 23.02
CA VAL A 260 -21.82 5.46 22.27
C VAL A 260 -21.97 6.66 23.18
N ALA A 261 -20.96 7.53 23.22
CA ALA A 261 -20.95 8.70 24.07
C ALA A 261 -22.18 9.60 23.80
N PRO A 262 -22.93 10.01 24.84
CA PRO A 262 -24.15 10.80 24.64
C PRO A 262 -23.89 12.18 24.05
N HIS A 263 -22.65 12.67 24.12
CA HIS A 263 -22.24 13.99 23.62
C HIS A 263 -21.11 13.86 22.58
N LEU A 264 -21.43 13.36 21.38
CA LEU A 264 -20.49 13.23 20.25
C LEU A 264 -19.93 14.59 19.74
N GLY A 265 -20.24 15.70 20.38
CA GLY A 265 -19.73 17.02 19.97
C GLY A 265 -18.33 17.37 20.46
N LYS A 266 -17.80 16.67 21.44
CA LYS A 266 -16.48 16.96 22.02
C LYS A 266 -15.40 16.08 21.42
N ILE A 267 -14.33 16.72 20.95
CA ILE A 267 -13.08 16.03 20.56
C ILE A 267 -12.24 16.02 21.82
N GLU A 268 -12.03 14.84 22.37
CA GLU A 268 -11.24 14.67 23.57
C GLU A 268 -9.77 14.41 23.22
N PRO A 269 -8.82 14.92 24.03
CA PRO A 269 -7.41 14.55 23.87
C PRO A 269 -7.23 13.09 24.27
N MET A 270 -6.49 12.34 23.47
CA MET A 270 -6.10 10.99 23.85
C MET A 270 -4.93 11.06 24.83
N LEU A 271 -5.10 10.46 26.00
CA LEU A 271 -4.10 10.45 27.07
C LEU A 271 -2.97 9.44 26.77
N GLU A 272 -3.26 8.41 25.98
CA GLU A 272 -2.27 7.37 25.63
C GLU A 272 -1.58 7.67 24.31
N ARG A 273 -0.31 7.30 24.23
CA ARG A 273 0.46 7.41 23.00
C ARG A 273 0.09 6.28 22.05
N ALA A 274 -0.45 6.65 20.89
CA ALA A 274 -0.75 5.75 19.78
C ALA A 274 -0.65 6.50 18.46
N VAL A 275 -0.25 5.82 17.39
CA VAL A 275 -0.18 6.44 16.07
C VAL A 275 -1.58 6.84 15.58
N ARG A 276 -1.70 8.02 14.95
CA ARG A 276 -2.95 8.55 14.39
C ARG A 276 -3.12 8.05 12.96
N ASN A 277 -3.38 6.77 12.79
CA ASN A 277 -3.45 6.10 11.49
C ASN A 277 -4.86 5.57 11.15
N GLY A 278 -5.90 6.08 11.80
CA GLY A 278 -7.26 5.58 11.65
C GLY A 278 -7.77 5.77 10.21
N MET A 279 -8.04 6.99 9.77
CA MET A 279 -8.77 7.23 8.54
C MET A 279 -7.96 8.00 7.50
N PRO A 280 -7.85 7.45 6.26
CA PRO A 280 -8.35 6.13 5.79
C PRO A 280 -7.44 4.96 6.20
N SER A 281 -7.94 3.73 6.14
CA SER A 281 -7.08 2.55 6.31
C SER A 281 -6.12 2.39 5.13
N LEU A 282 -4.84 2.70 5.32
CA LEU A 282 -3.82 2.57 4.27
C LEU A 282 -3.45 1.11 3.98
N HIS A 283 -3.51 0.22 4.97
CA HIS A 283 -3.31 -1.21 4.73
C HIS A 283 -4.38 -1.77 3.80
N PHE A 284 -5.64 -1.54 4.12
CA PHE A 284 -6.74 -1.95 3.28
C PHE A 284 -6.72 -1.25 1.92
N GLY A 285 -6.46 0.06 1.87
CA GLY A 285 -6.34 0.83 0.64
C GLY A 285 -5.23 0.29 -0.29
N THR A 286 -4.08 -0.08 0.27
CA THR A 286 -3.00 -0.73 -0.50
C THR A 286 -3.45 -2.09 -1.05
N ALA A 287 -4.10 -2.93 -0.23
CA ALA A 287 -4.65 -4.21 -0.69
C ALA A 287 -5.72 -4.03 -1.77
N LEU A 288 -6.55 -2.98 -1.68
CA LEU A 288 -7.53 -2.61 -2.69
C LEU A 288 -6.87 -2.21 -4.01
N LEU A 289 -5.82 -1.38 -3.98
CA LEU A 289 -5.03 -1.06 -5.16
C LEU A 289 -4.37 -2.30 -5.77
N LEU A 290 -3.86 -3.21 -4.95
CA LEU A 290 -3.33 -4.50 -5.44
C LEU A 290 -4.41 -5.30 -6.18
N TRP A 291 -5.62 -5.38 -5.61
CA TRP A 291 -6.77 -6.05 -6.24
C TRP A 291 -7.16 -5.40 -7.56
N TRP A 292 -7.25 -4.08 -7.62
CA TRP A 292 -7.57 -3.38 -8.87
C TRP A 292 -6.52 -3.59 -9.95
N ASN A 293 -5.25 -3.72 -9.59
CA ASN A 293 -4.13 -3.81 -10.52
C ASN A 293 -3.68 -5.24 -10.84
N CYS A 294 -4.14 -6.27 -10.09
CA CYS A 294 -3.82 -7.67 -10.38
C CYS A 294 -4.67 -8.29 -11.51
N ARG A 295 -5.58 -7.54 -12.13
CA ARG A 295 -6.42 -8.01 -13.26
C ARG A 295 -5.63 -8.53 -14.45
N ILE A 296 -4.39 -8.13 -14.56
CA ILE A 296 -3.39 -8.60 -15.52
C ILE A 296 -2.90 -10.03 -15.23
N TRP A 297 -3.14 -10.55 -14.03
CA TRP A 297 -2.68 -11.87 -13.62
C TRP A 297 -3.67 -12.97 -14.03
N PRO A 298 -3.21 -14.25 -14.10
CA PRO A 298 -4.08 -15.41 -14.27
C PRO A 298 -5.17 -15.44 -13.18
N LYS A 299 -6.28 -16.14 -13.46
CA LYS A 299 -7.42 -16.24 -12.53
C LYS A 299 -7.00 -16.68 -11.11
N ALA A 300 -6.09 -17.66 -11.02
CA ALA A 300 -5.57 -18.14 -9.72
C ALA A 300 -4.83 -17.02 -8.95
N GLY A 301 -3.95 -16.27 -9.61
CA GLY A 301 -3.25 -15.14 -8.99
C GLY A 301 -4.20 -14.03 -8.52
N ARG A 302 -5.24 -13.76 -9.32
CA ARG A 302 -6.30 -12.81 -8.93
C ARG A 302 -7.08 -13.30 -7.71
N ALA A 303 -7.42 -14.60 -7.66
CA ALA A 303 -8.10 -15.19 -6.51
C ALA A 303 -7.26 -15.06 -5.24
N VAL A 304 -5.94 -15.29 -5.32
CA VAL A 304 -5.02 -15.10 -4.18
C VAL A 304 -5.03 -13.64 -3.70
N ILE A 305 -4.99 -12.65 -4.60
CA ILE A 305 -5.04 -11.24 -4.19
C ILE A 305 -6.43 -10.85 -3.64
N LEU A 306 -7.52 -11.43 -4.15
CA LEU A 306 -8.84 -11.23 -3.55
C LEU A 306 -8.90 -11.78 -2.13
N LEU A 307 -8.41 -13.00 -1.91
CA LEU A 307 -8.31 -13.59 -0.58
C LEU A 307 -7.42 -12.74 0.33
N PHE A 308 -6.32 -12.20 -0.18
CA PHE A 308 -5.46 -11.30 0.57
C PHE A 308 -6.16 -9.99 0.94
N LEU A 309 -6.95 -9.40 0.03
CA LEU A 309 -7.78 -8.22 0.31
C LEU A 309 -8.80 -8.49 1.43
N LEU A 310 -9.52 -9.61 1.34
CA LEU A 310 -10.50 -10.00 2.36
C LEU A 310 -9.82 -10.31 3.71
N ALA A 311 -8.69 -11.01 3.69
CA ALA A 311 -7.90 -11.27 4.88
C ALA A 311 -7.33 -9.98 5.50
N THR A 312 -6.93 -8.99 4.68
CA THR A 312 -6.47 -7.68 5.16
C THR A 312 -7.63 -6.91 5.80
N ALA A 313 -8.82 -6.90 5.18
CA ALA A 313 -10.01 -6.28 5.78
C ALA A 313 -10.35 -6.92 7.13
N PHE A 314 -10.38 -8.25 7.18
CA PHE A 314 -10.61 -9.00 8.42
C PHE A 314 -9.53 -8.66 9.48
N ALA A 315 -8.24 -8.75 9.11
CA ALA A 315 -7.13 -8.51 10.03
C ALA A 315 -7.15 -7.07 10.59
N THR A 316 -7.40 -6.09 9.74
CA THR A 316 -7.46 -4.68 10.11
C THR A 316 -8.52 -4.42 11.19
N LEU A 317 -9.69 -5.03 11.05
CA LEU A 317 -10.79 -4.91 12.00
C LEU A 317 -10.58 -5.80 13.24
N ALA A 318 -10.24 -7.07 13.05
CA ALA A 318 -10.09 -8.04 14.14
C ALA A 318 -8.95 -7.69 15.10
N LEU A 319 -7.85 -7.10 14.59
CA LEU A 319 -6.76 -6.58 15.42
C LEU A 319 -7.12 -5.25 16.13
N GLY A 320 -8.30 -4.66 15.84
CA GLY A 320 -8.72 -3.40 16.41
C GLY A 320 -7.90 -2.19 15.94
N GLN A 321 -7.23 -2.30 14.79
CA GLN A 321 -6.42 -1.20 14.25
C GLN A 321 -7.28 -0.12 13.57
N HIS A 322 -8.48 -0.48 13.10
CA HIS A 322 -9.38 0.40 12.37
C HIS A 322 -10.85 0.11 12.67
N TYR A 323 -11.70 1.10 12.40
CA TYR A 323 -13.15 0.97 12.27
C TYR A 323 -13.52 0.55 10.85
N LEU A 324 -14.74 0.00 10.64
CA LEU A 324 -15.19 -0.37 9.29
C LEU A 324 -15.25 0.85 8.37
N ILE A 325 -15.67 1.98 8.90
CA ILE A 325 -15.75 3.23 8.11
C ILE A 325 -14.39 3.67 7.55
N ASP A 326 -13.26 3.37 8.21
CA ASP A 326 -11.92 3.66 7.71
C ASP A 326 -11.62 2.91 6.41
N LEU A 327 -12.14 1.68 6.29
CA LEU A 327 -12.03 0.86 5.10
C LEU A 327 -12.92 1.40 3.97
N VAL A 328 -14.11 1.88 4.33
CA VAL A 328 -15.05 2.48 3.36
C VAL A 328 -14.46 3.73 2.73
N VAL A 329 -13.90 4.63 3.54
CA VAL A 329 -13.28 5.87 3.05
C VAL A 329 -12.01 5.59 2.24
N ALA A 330 -11.35 4.46 2.44
CA ALA A 330 -10.23 4.06 1.58
C ALA A 330 -10.64 3.89 0.10
N PHE A 331 -11.89 3.54 -0.23
CA PHE A 331 -12.33 3.39 -1.62
C PHE A 331 -12.23 4.69 -2.43
N PRO A 332 -12.87 5.81 -2.03
CA PRO A 332 -12.75 7.06 -2.77
C PRO A 332 -11.32 7.60 -2.76
N VAL A 333 -10.57 7.46 -1.65
CA VAL A 333 -9.16 7.88 -1.58
C VAL A 333 -8.31 7.11 -2.59
N MET A 334 -8.41 5.79 -2.64
CA MET A 334 -7.63 4.99 -3.60
C MET A 334 -8.07 5.25 -5.05
N LEU A 335 -9.34 5.57 -5.29
CA LEU A 335 -9.85 5.93 -6.62
C LEU A 335 -9.21 7.22 -7.15
N ILE A 336 -8.93 8.22 -6.30
CA ILE A 336 -8.17 9.43 -6.68
C ILE A 336 -6.83 9.03 -7.29
N PHE A 337 -6.04 8.25 -6.56
CA PHE A 337 -4.68 7.91 -6.97
C PHE A 337 -4.65 6.98 -8.17
N GLN A 338 -5.58 6.02 -8.23
CA GLN A 338 -5.75 5.15 -9.40
C GLN A 338 -6.06 5.96 -10.66
N ALA A 339 -7.02 6.89 -10.60
CA ALA A 339 -7.39 7.74 -11.73
C ALA A 339 -6.27 8.72 -12.11
N ALA A 340 -5.56 9.28 -11.13
CA ALA A 340 -4.43 10.17 -11.37
C ALA A 340 -3.24 9.45 -12.02
N ALA A 341 -3.00 8.17 -11.67
CA ALA A 341 -1.86 7.41 -12.17
C ALA A 341 -2.04 6.89 -13.61
N ILE A 342 -3.27 6.54 -14.03
CA ILE A 342 -3.53 5.97 -15.35
C ILE A 342 -3.39 7.02 -16.43
N THR A 343 -2.25 7.03 -17.16
CA THR A 343 -1.97 8.00 -18.23
C THR A 343 -2.38 7.53 -19.63
N ALA A 344 -2.72 6.26 -19.79
CA ALA A 344 -3.22 5.70 -21.05
C ALA A 344 -4.59 6.30 -21.49
N VAL A 345 -5.30 6.94 -20.56
CA VAL A 345 -6.55 7.68 -20.81
C VAL A 345 -6.28 9.16 -20.57
N PRO A 346 -6.61 10.06 -21.54
CA PRO A 346 -6.44 11.51 -21.35
C PRO A 346 -7.25 12.01 -20.13
N LEU A 347 -6.75 13.04 -19.44
CA LEU A 347 -7.44 13.61 -18.29
C LEU A 347 -8.79 14.24 -18.66
N SER A 348 -8.93 14.72 -19.89
CA SER A 348 -10.19 15.24 -20.45
C SER A 348 -11.25 14.15 -20.69
N ALA A 349 -10.87 12.88 -20.74
CA ALA A 349 -11.82 11.80 -20.95
C ALA A 349 -12.68 11.57 -19.70
N ARG A 350 -14.00 11.41 -19.90
CA ARG A 350 -14.97 11.21 -18.83
C ARG A 350 -14.60 10.02 -17.93
N GLU A 351 -14.09 8.96 -18.52
CA GLU A 351 -13.71 7.73 -17.81
C GLU A 351 -12.51 7.92 -16.86
N ARG A 352 -11.80 9.06 -16.94
CA ARG A 352 -10.69 9.38 -16.05
C ARG A 352 -11.03 10.54 -15.10
N TRP A 353 -11.57 11.65 -15.59
CA TRP A 353 -11.85 12.79 -14.72
C TRP A 353 -13.02 12.54 -13.76
N VAL A 354 -14.06 11.75 -14.16
CA VAL A 354 -15.19 11.43 -13.26
C VAL A 354 -14.75 10.60 -12.06
N PRO A 355 -13.99 9.47 -12.20
CA PRO A 355 -13.44 8.78 -11.04
C PRO A 355 -12.57 9.69 -10.15
N LEU A 356 -11.76 10.56 -10.74
CA LEU A 356 -10.94 11.51 -9.98
C LEU A 356 -11.81 12.47 -9.16
N ALA A 357 -12.80 13.10 -9.78
CA ALA A 357 -13.71 14.03 -9.11
C ALA A 357 -14.56 13.34 -8.04
N VAL A 358 -15.13 12.17 -8.34
CA VAL A 358 -15.91 11.39 -7.38
C VAL A 358 -15.04 10.93 -6.21
N GLY A 359 -13.78 10.54 -6.48
CA GLY A 359 -12.83 10.21 -5.43
C GLY A 359 -12.58 11.39 -4.48
N VAL A 360 -12.27 12.57 -5.05
CA VAL A 360 -12.02 13.80 -4.26
C VAL A 360 -13.28 14.21 -3.49
N CYS A 361 -14.40 14.43 -4.19
CA CYS A 361 -15.65 14.85 -3.55
C CYS A 361 -16.15 13.83 -2.52
N GLY A 362 -16.06 12.52 -2.84
CA GLY A 362 -16.46 11.45 -1.92
C GLY A 362 -15.61 11.39 -0.67
N THR A 363 -14.29 11.58 -0.79
CA THR A 363 -13.38 11.64 0.37
C THR A 363 -13.77 12.79 1.28
N PHE A 364 -13.84 14.02 0.76
CA PHE A 364 -14.19 15.19 1.59
C PHE A 364 -15.62 15.14 2.09
N ALA A 365 -16.57 14.61 1.31
CA ALA A 365 -17.94 14.38 1.76
C ALA A 365 -18.01 13.46 2.97
N TRP A 366 -17.26 12.31 2.95
CA TRP A 366 -17.18 11.42 4.09
C TRP A 366 -16.56 12.08 5.31
N LEU A 367 -15.44 12.80 5.17
CA LEU A 367 -14.80 13.50 6.29
C LEU A 367 -15.74 14.53 6.92
N ALA A 368 -16.42 15.32 6.09
CA ALA A 368 -17.40 16.31 6.56
C ALA A 368 -18.63 15.64 7.18
N PHE A 369 -19.15 14.58 6.57
CA PHE A 369 -20.33 13.87 7.05
C PHE A 369 -20.10 13.20 8.40
N LEU A 370 -18.95 12.56 8.61
CA LEU A 370 -18.60 11.98 9.89
C LEU A 370 -18.43 13.04 10.97
N ARG A 371 -17.82 14.16 10.63
CA ARG A 371 -17.52 15.23 11.58
C ARG A 371 -18.75 16.08 11.94
N TYR A 372 -19.54 16.47 10.95
CA TYR A 372 -20.60 17.46 11.09
C TYR A 372 -22.01 16.89 10.88
N GLY A 373 -22.12 15.73 10.28
CA GLY A 373 -23.40 15.09 9.93
C GLY A 373 -23.94 14.11 10.96
N VAL A 374 -23.45 14.12 12.21
CA VAL A 374 -23.83 13.13 13.25
C VAL A 374 -25.34 12.97 13.37
N ALA A 375 -26.11 14.06 13.40
CA ALA A 375 -27.57 14.01 13.50
C ALA A 375 -28.25 13.35 12.29
N LEU A 376 -27.55 13.25 11.15
CA LEU A 376 -28.10 12.65 9.94
C LEU A 376 -27.97 11.12 9.94
N TRP A 377 -26.93 10.57 10.53
CA TRP A 377 -26.66 9.12 10.45
C TRP A 377 -26.81 8.39 11.79
N LEU A 378 -26.68 9.05 12.93
CA LEU A 378 -26.78 8.39 14.24
C LEU A 378 -28.15 7.72 14.41
N GLY A 379 -28.13 6.42 14.68
CA GLY A 379 -29.34 5.60 14.82
C GLY A 379 -30.11 5.29 13.53
N ARG A 380 -29.58 5.66 12.36
CA ARG A 380 -30.24 5.41 11.05
C ARG A 380 -29.56 4.28 10.28
N HIS A 381 -29.74 3.05 10.71
CA HIS A 381 -29.07 1.84 10.14
C HIS A 381 -29.17 1.74 8.62
N ALA A 382 -30.37 1.90 8.05
CA ALA A 382 -30.60 1.80 6.61
C ALA A 382 -29.79 2.84 5.82
N LEU A 383 -29.76 4.09 6.27
CA LEU A 383 -28.99 5.15 5.62
C LEU A 383 -27.49 4.84 5.66
N SER A 384 -26.97 4.42 6.81
CA SER A 384 -25.56 4.07 6.98
C SER A 384 -25.16 2.94 6.03
N TRP A 385 -25.96 1.87 5.91
CA TRP A 385 -25.71 0.79 4.96
C TRP A 385 -25.79 1.22 3.50
N ILE A 386 -26.77 2.08 3.13
CA ILE A 386 -26.87 2.59 1.75
C ILE A 386 -25.63 3.40 1.40
N LEU A 387 -25.16 4.27 2.30
CA LEU A 387 -23.97 5.10 2.06
C LEU A 387 -22.70 4.25 1.96
N VAL A 388 -22.50 3.29 2.84
CA VAL A 388 -21.37 2.35 2.82
C VAL A 388 -21.36 1.56 1.52
N SER A 389 -22.45 0.87 1.22
CA SER A 389 -22.56 0.01 0.04
C SER A 389 -22.48 0.82 -1.26
N GLY A 390 -23.16 1.98 -1.30
CA GLY A 390 -23.12 2.89 -2.46
C GLY A 390 -21.72 3.40 -2.76
N THR A 391 -20.95 3.77 -1.72
CA THR A 391 -19.55 4.21 -1.86
C THR A 391 -18.69 3.10 -2.43
N MET A 392 -18.72 1.90 -1.83
CA MET A 392 -17.91 0.77 -2.25
C MET A 392 -18.23 0.34 -3.68
N ILE A 393 -19.51 0.13 -3.99
CA ILE A 393 -19.97 -0.31 -5.31
C ILE A 393 -19.67 0.78 -6.35
N GLY A 394 -20.00 2.04 -6.05
CA GLY A 394 -19.76 3.17 -6.95
C GLY A 394 -18.29 3.32 -7.33
N CYS A 395 -17.38 3.28 -6.36
CA CYS A 395 -15.93 3.35 -6.60
C CYS A 395 -15.43 2.15 -7.43
N CYS A 396 -15.89 0.94 -7.14
CA CYS A 396 -15.51 -0.26 -7.90
C CYS A 396 -16.01 -0.21 -9.35
N LEU A 397 -17.22 0.30 -9.60
CA LEU A 397 -17.78 0.46 -10.95
C LEU A 397 -17.00 1.50 -11.75
N LEU A 398 -16.70 2.66 -11.14
CA LEU A 398 -15.94 3.71 -11.78
C LEU A 398 -14.52 3.26 -12.13
N GLU A 399 -13.85 2.59 -11.21
CA GLU A 399 -12.52 2.04 -11.44
C GLU A 399 -12.54 0.99 -12.56
N SER A 400 -13.55 0.11 -12.57
CA SER A 400 -13.69 -0.92 -13.61
C SER A 400 -13.88 -0.30 -15.01
N ARG A 401 -14.65 0.79 -15.13
CA ARG A 401 -14.82 1.53 -16.40
C ARG A 401 -13.51 2.18 -16.84
N LEU A 402 -12.81 2.84 -15.91
CA LEU A 402 -11.50 3.45 -16.16
C LEU A 402 -10.48 2.42 -16.65
N TRP A 403 -10.41 1.25 -15.97
CA TRP A 403 -9.49 0.19 -16.35
C TRP A 403 -9.79 -0.39 -17.74
N LYS A 404 -11.08 -0.65 -18.07
CA LYS A 404 -11.47 -1.12 -19.40
C LYS A 404 -11.06 -0.14 -20.51
N LYS A 405 -11.24 1.15 -20.27
CA LYS A 405 -10.84 2.20 -21.21
C LYS A 405 -9.33 2.27 -21.37
N ALA A 406 -8.58 2.21 -20.27
CA ALA A 406 -7.12 2.24 -20.29
C ALA A 406 -6.55 1.05 -21.07
N ARG A 407 -7.08 -0.15 -20.85
CA ARG A 407 -6.69 -1.36 -21.57
C ARG A 407 -6.94 -1.22 -23.07
N ALA A 408 -8.14 -0.84 -23.47
CA ALA A 408 -8.48 -0.64 -24.88
C ALA A 408 -7.64 0.45 -25.57
N SER A 409 -7.20 1.48 -24.82
CA SER A 409 -6.30 2.51 -25.34
C SER A 409 -4.88 1.99 -25.53
N SER A 410 -4.39 1.16 -24.61
CA SER A 410 -3.06 0.54 -24.71
C SER A 410 -2.98 -0.46 -25.87
N GLU A 411 -3.99 -1.31 -26.03
CA GLU A 411 -4.06 -2.27 -27.14
C GLU A 411 -4.04 -1.57 -28.51
N ARG A 412 -4.80 -0.51 -28.70
CA ARG A 412 -4.79 0.31 -29.93
C ARG A 412 -3.45 0.99 -30.19
N GLN A 413 -2.73 1.39 -29.15
CA GLN A 413 -1.41 2.00 -29.30
C GLN A 413 -0.36 0.97 -29.70
N GLU A 414 -0.45 -0.25 -29.22
CA GLU A 414 0.38 -1.36 -29.65
C GLU A 414 0.12 -1.72 -31.12
N GLU A 415 -1.13 -1.85 -31.53
CA GLU A 415 -1.50 -2.11 -32.93
C GLU A 415 -0.95 -1.05 -33.89
N ARG A 416 -1.03 0.23 -33.53
CA ARG A 416 -0.46 1.33 -34.33
C ARG A 416 1.06 1.26 -34.44
N ASN A 417 1.74 0.83 -33.38
CA ASN A 417 3.19 0.70 -33.37
C ASN A 417 3.69 -0.51 -34.18
N PHE A 418 2.84 -1.52 -34.41
CA PHE A 418 3.14 -2.73 -35.17
C PHE A 418 2.47 -2.79 -36.56
N ALA A 419 1.71 -1.77 -36.97
CA ALA A 419 1.12 -1.73 -38.32
C ALA A 419 2.22 -1.72 -39.37
N PRO A 420 2.26 -2.71 -40.31
CA PRO A 420 3.29 -2.84 -41.32
C PRO A 420 3.10 -1.81 -42.46
N GLY A 421 3.41 -0.55 -42.19
CA GLY A 421 3.21 0.50 -43.18
C GLY A 421 4.20 1.66 -43.13
N GLN A 422 5.13 1.68 -42.19
CA GLN A 422 6.13 2.74 -42.06
C GLN A 422 7.58 2.31 -42.28
N PHE A 423 7.83 1.17 -42.94
CA PHE A 423 9.12 0.95 -43.57
C PHE A 423 9.10 1.72 -44.94
N GLN A 424 9.17 3.04 -44.91
CA GLN A 424 9.72 3.77 -46.01
C GLN A 424 11.19 3.37 -46.13
N LEU A 425 11.49 2.50 -47.11
CA LEU A 425 12.86 2.26 -47.55
C LEU A 425 13.46 3.64 -47.85
N PRO A 426 14.65 3.97 -47.35
CA PRO A 426 15.33 5.18 -47.74
C PRO A 426 15.54 5.10 -49.25
N GLY A 427 15.09 6.12 -49.95
CA GLY A 427 14.93 6.23 -51.38
C GLY A 427 16.02 5.54 -52.18
N SER A 428 15.61 4.70 -53.11
CA SER A 428 16.35 4.41 -54.32
C SER A 428 16.48 5.75 -55.10
N GLY A 429 17.58 6.45 -54.81
CA GLY A 429 18.00 7.57 -55.62
C GLY A 429 18.15 7.07 -57.05
N ARG A 430 17.31 7.55 -57.98
CA ARG A 430 17.58 7.46 -59.40
C ARG A 430 18.89 8.19 -59.65
N ALA A 431 19.87 7.41 -60.10
CA ALA A 431 20.97 7.97 -60.86
C ALA A 431 20.39 8.34 -62.23
N ASP A 432 20.44 9.59 -62.54
CA ASP A 432 20.48 10.11 -63.91
C ASP A 432 21.82 10.84 -64.08
#